data_d6f239f410501a295f02e1ca048d7702
#
_entry.id   d6f239f410501a295f02e1ca048d7702
#
_cell.length_a   1.000
_cell.length_b   1.000
_cell.length_c   1.000
_cell.angle_alpha   90.00
_cell.angle_beta   90.00
_cell.angle_gamma   90.00
#
_symmetry.space_group_name_H-M   'P 1'
#
loop_
_entity.id
_entity.type
_entity.pdbx_description
1 polymer ?
#
loop_
_entity_poly.entity_id
_entity_poly.type
_entity_poly.pdbx_seq_one_letter_code
_entity_poly.pdbx_strand_id
1 'polypeptide(L)'
;MVSLLLVGKTGCGKSATGNSILKKERFLSLLQTESVTKNIDHDFVKFRGRTLQVVDCPGLLDTNCTEKEAADLVSRSIQQAVAINPNGYDAVIYVCELGRFKKEDMEVIGQLKAFFGNDFFKKHCIIAVTHADMYDEDEEDGVTLKQWVKEQEGAFAEARKECCDRVVTFDNITSDQSVKDQQIEKLLGFVDTIVAKHGRYDQGMFERMREHREKYIQEKDEPFLSDESLKELASLKSEVREVDETKTDSAMKELELAKERAVRLKTKITTEDKNTGKLKNSLEENDLIIKLIQNKLDSIQKNIELELETTKAKKSFKKEKDESKKKTSELVDKLQELREKEKELNLDIDRTHKNSVKDNILFALQVAAVVLETASSVTSLVKGGVKTS
;
A
#
# COMPACT_ATOMS: atom_id res chain seq x y z
N MET A 1 1.39 2.27 45.89
CA MET A 1 0.88 2.96 44.69
C MET A 1 0.51 1.89 43.67
N VAL A 2 -0.65 2.01 43.05
CA VAL A 2 -1.13 1.13 41.98
C VAL A 2 -1.14 1.91 40.71
N SER A 3 -0.51 1.40 39.66
CA SER A 3 -0.37 2.08 38.36
C SER A 3 -1.10 1.31 37.28
N LEU A 4 -2.04 1.99 36.61
CA LEU A 4 -2.94 1.43 35.60
C LEU A 4 -2.69 2.12 34.26
N LEU A 5 -2.56 1.34 33.19
CA LEU A 5 -2.43 1.83 31.82
C LEU A 5 -3.70 1.51 31.04
N LEU A 6 -4.36 2.54 30.49
CA LEU A 6 -5.57 2.36 29.67
C LEU A 6 -5.19 2.27 28.21
N VAL A 7 -5.63 1.21 27.53
CA VAL A 7 -5.43 0.97 26.10
C VAL A 7 -6.74 0.54 25.43
N GLY A 8 -6.88 0.72 24.14
CA GLY A 8 -8.08 0.33 23.38
C GLY A 8 -8.31 1.26 22.20
N LYS A 9 -9.32 0.99 21.40
CA LYS A 9 -9.66 1.77 20.19
C LYS A 9 -10.02 3.23 20.49
N THR A 10 -9.89 4.08 19.48
CA THR A 10 -10.46 5.43 19.54
C THR A 10 -11.97 5.37 19.77
N GLY A 11 -12.47 6.20 20.66
CA GLY A 11 -13.90 6.30 20.95
C GLY A 11 -14.49 5.23 21.90
N CYS A 12 -13.72 4.21 22.32
CA CYS A 12 -14.23 3.13 23.20
C CYS A 12 -14.40 3.53 24.67
N GLY A 13 -14.24 4.80 25.05
CA GLY A 13 -14.47 5.29 26.41
C GLY A 13 -13.26 5.22 27.35
N LYS A 14 -12.01 5.13 26.88
CA LYS A 14 -10.79 5.10 27.72
C LYS A 14 -10.70 6.28 28.68
N SER A 15 -10.76 7.49 28.15
CA SER A 15 -10.67 8.73 28.94
C SER A 15 -11.82 8.84 29.96
N ALA A 16 -13.05 8.44 29.58
CA ALA A 16 -14.19 8.39 30.49
C ALA A 16 -13.97 7.36 31.60
N THR A 17 -13.45 6.17 31.28
CA THR A 17 -13.10 5.14 32.27
C THR A 17 -12.00 5.64 33.21
N GLY A 18 -10.99 6.33 32.65
CA GLY A 18 -9.95 6.97 33.45
C GLY A 18 -10.51 8.00 34.44
N ASN A 19 -11.42 8.85 33.97
CA ASN A 19 -12.13 9.83 34.83
C ASN A 19 -12.97 9.14 35.92
N SER A 20 -13.66 8.05 35.57
CA SER A 20 -14.42 7.24 36.55
C SER A 20 -13.52 6.66 37.63
N ILE A 21 -12.33 6.12 37.28
CA ILE A 21 -11.35 5.59 38.24
C ILE A 21 -10.75 6.73 39.07
N LEU A 22 -10.44 7.88 38.45
CA LEU A 22 -9.90 9.06 39.15
C LEU A 22 -10.95 9.79 39.99
N LYS A 23 -12.25 9.48 39.80
CA LYS A 23 -13.38 10.16 40.45
C LYS A 23 -13.39 11.67 40.22
N LYS A 24 -12.87 12.11 39.07
CA LYS A 24 -12.80 13.53 38.64
C LYS A 24 -12.64 13.60 37.13
N GLU A 25 -13.17 14.68 36.53
CA GLU A 25 -12.97 15.00 35.12
C GLU A 25 -11.56 15.54 34.90
N ARG A 26 -10.65 14.67 34.49
CA ARG A 26 -9.23 15.02 34.23
C ARG A 26 -8.86 14.85 32.77
N PHE A 27 -9.28 13.76 32.16
CA PHE A 27 -9.02 13.47 30.77
C PHE A 27 -10.15 14.01 29.90
N LEU A 28 -9.81 14.62 28.75
CA LEU A 28 -10.81 15.08 27.79
C LEU A 28 -11.58 13.88 27.22
N SER A 29 -12.88 13.85 27.48
CA SER A 29 -13.79 12.81 27.00
C SER A 29 -14.92 13.49 26.23
N LEU A 30 -14.77 13.60 24.90
CA LEU A 30 -15.76 14.21 24.02
C LEU A 30 -16.22 13.18 22.98
N LEU A 31 -17.53 13.18 22.70
CA LEU A 31 -18.10 12.42 21.57
C LEU A 31 -17.73 13.16 20.27
N GLN A 32 -16.56 12.85 19.72
CA GLN A 32 -16.10 13.37 18.43
C GLN A 32 -15.66 12.22 17.53
N THR A 33 -15.77 12.42 16.23
CA THR A 33 -15.39 11.48 15.19
C THR A 33 -13.86 11.33 15.02
N GLU A 34 -13.10 12.28 15.56
CA GLU A 34 -11.63 12.25 15.56
C GLU A 34 -11.08 11.93 16.94
N SER A 35 -9.88 11.35 17.00
CA SER A 35 -9.18 11.06 18.25
C SER A 35 -8.91 12.34 19.04
N VAL A 36 -9.54 12.48 20.20
CA VAL A 36 -9.39 13.63 21.11
C VAL A 36 -8.05 13.58 21.83
N THR A 37 -7.59 12.36 22.21
CA THR A 37 -6.35 12.14 22.93
C THR A 37 -5.20 11.98 21.94
N LYS A 38 -4.42 13.05 21.73
CA LYS A 38 -3.23 13.04 20.85
C LYS A 38 -1.94 12.65 21.56
N ASN A 39 -1.88 12.83 22.87
CA ASN A 39 -0.73 12.53 23.71
C ASN A 39 -1.16 11.73 24.93
N ILE A 40 -0.23 10.96 25.50
CA ILE A 40 -0.46 10.30 26.78
C ILE A 40 -0.64 11.35 27.86
N ASP A 41 -1.64 11.15 28.73
CA ASP A 41 -1.87 11.94 29.93
C ASP A 41 -2.00 11.03 31.15
N HIS A 42 -1.76 11.53 32.34
CA HIS A 42 -1.85 10.76 33.58
C HIS A 42 -2.26 11.62 34.76
N ASP A 43 -2.86 10.98 35.77
CA ASP A 43 -3.18 11.64 37.04
C ASP A 43 -3.30 10.61 38.18
N PHE A 44 -3.48 11.12 39.38
CA PHE A 44 -3.50 10.33 40.61
C PHE A 44 -4.75 10.59 41.42
N VAL A 45 -5.23 9.54 42.13
CA VAL A 45 -6.29 9.64 43.11
C VAL A 45 -5.97 8.78 44.36
N LYS A 46 -6.46 9.21 45.50
CA LYS A 46 -6.49 8.34 46.69
C LYS A 46 -7.84 7.62 46.79
N PHE A 47 -7.78 6.31 46.80
CA PHE A 47 -8.97 5.48 46.96
C PHE A 47 -8.72 4.42 48.04
N ARG A 48 -9.51 4.45 49.10
CA ARG A 48 -9.42 3.55 50.25
C ARG A 48 -7.98 3.34 50.76
N GLY A 49 -7.26 4.42 50.96
CA GLY A 49 -5.88 4.40 51.48
C GLY A 49 -4.80 4.03 50.48
N ARG A 50 -5.17 3.67 49.22
CA ARG A 50 -4.24 3.39 48.12
C ARG A 50 -4.14 4.60 47.21
N THR A 51 -2.95 4.90 46.72
CA THR A 51 -2.75 5.87 45.63
C THR A 51 -2.85 5.12 44.34
N LEU A 52 -3.79 5.52 43.45
CA LEU A 52 -3.95 5.00 42.10
C LEU A 52 -3.39 6.03 41.11
N GLN A 53 -2.52 5.58 40.23
CA GLN A 53 -2.08 6.30 39.04
C GLN A 53 -2.84 5.75 37.85
N VAL A 54 -3.47 6.60 37.08
CA VAL A 54 -4.13 6.22 35.82
C VAL A 54 -3.42 6.94 34.68
N VAL A 55 -3.01 6.18 33.66
CA VAL A 55 -2.37 6.67 32.45
C VAL A 55 -3.30 6.40 31.29
N ASP A 56 -3.76 7.46 30.61
CA ASP A 56 -4.63 7.40 29.44
C ASP A 56 -3.79 7.50 28.16
N CYS A 57 -3.88 6.48 27.30
CA CYS A 57 -3.19 6.43 26.02
C CYS A 57 -4.08 6.93 24.89
N PRO A 58 -3.49 7.49 23.82
CA PRO A 58 -4.19 7.70 22.55
C PRO A 58 -4.88 6.43 22.06
N GLY A 59 -5.98 6.57 21.37
CA GLY A 59 -6.69 5.43 20.78
C GLY A 59 -5.80 4.65 19.83
N LEU A 60 -5.79 3.34 19.99
CA LEU A 60 -5.12 2.41 19.09
C LEU A 60 -6.09 2.11 17.95
N LEU A 61 -5.60 2.06 16.70
CA LEU A 61 -6.40 1.93 15.48
C LEU A 61 -7.38 3.10 15.27
N ASP A 62 -6.86 4.19 14.77
CA ASP A 62 -7.71 5.20 14.12
C ASP A 62 -8.08 4.65 12.73
N THR A 63 -9.37 4.67 12.40
CA THR A 63 -9.92 4.14 11.12
C THR A 63 -9.35 4.83 9.87
N ASN A 64 -8.62 5.92 10.05
CA ASN A 64 -8.01 6.73 8.99
C ASN A 64 -6.49 6.53 8.85
N CYS A 65 -5.87 5.62 9.62
CA CYS A 65 -4.43 5.35 9.60
C CYS A 65 -4.11 4.06 8.85
N THR A 66 -2.98 4.03 8.16
CA THR A 66 -2.40 2.78 7.65
C THR A 66 -1.98 1.87 8.81
N GLU A 67 -1.87 0.56 8.57
CA GLU A 67 -1.41 -0.39 9.59
C GLU A 67 -0.04 -0.01 10.19
N LYS A 68 0.84 0.57 9.38
CA LYS A 68 2.13 1.09 9.83
C LYS A 68 1.98 2.28 10.78
N GLU A 69 1.19 3.27 10.41
CA GLU A 69 0.95 4.44 11.26
C GLU A 69 0.32 4.04 12.59
N ALA A 70 -0.59 3.06 12.56
CA ALA A 70 -1.17 2.47 13.76
C ALA A 70 -0.11 1.78 14.63
N ALA A 71 0.76 0.95 14.06
CA ALA A 71 1.85 0.29 14.77
C ALA A 71 2.86 1.30 15.35
N ASP A 72 3.22 2.33 14.60
CA ASP A 72 4.10 3.42 15.05
C ASP A 72 3.46 4.22 16.19
N LEU A 73 2.15 4.50 16.12
CA LEU A 73 1.41 5.17 17.19
C LEU A 73 1.41 4.35 18.46
N VAL A 74 1.11 3.04 18.35
CA VAL A 74 1.17 2.09 19.48
C VAL A 74 2.57 2.09 20.09
N SER A 75 3.62 1.98 19.25
CA SER A 75 5.01 1.96 19.71
C SER A 75 5.38 3.23 20.48
N ARG A 76 5.07 4.40 19.94
CA ARG A 76 5.34 5.70 20.59
C ARG A 76 4.56 5.85 21.88
N SER A 77 3.27 5.50 21.89
CA SER A 77 2.42 5.59 23.08
C SER A 77 2.95 4.71 24.20
N ILE A 78 3.39 3.49 23.87
CA ILE A 78 3.95 2.57 24.87
C ILE A 78 5.30 3.06 25.38
N GLN A 79 6.18 3.58 24.52
CA GLN A 79 7.45 4.18 24.92
C GLN A 79 7.23 5.36 25.88
N GLN A 80 6.25 6.21 25.62
CA GLN A 80 5.87 7.32 26.49
C GLN A 80 5.30 6.80 27.82
N ALA A 81 4.45 5.74 27.79
CA ALA A 81 3.93 5.12 29.00
C ALA A 81 5.06 4.59 29.89
N VAL A 82 6.05 3.88 29.32
CA VAL A 82 7.22 3.39 30.04
C VAL A 82 8.05 4.56 30.62
N ALA A 83 8.20 5.65 29.87
CA ALA A 83 8.90 6.84 30.34
C ALA A 83 8.17 7.53 31.50
N ILE A 84 6.82 7.57 31.50
CA ILE A 84 6.01 8.11 32.60
C ILE A 84 6.13 7.24 33.85
N ASN A 85 6.18 5.91 33.69
CA ASN A 85 6.29 5.00 34.83
C ASN A 85 7.33 3.90 34.58
N PRO A 86 8.62 4.18 34.78
CA PRO A 86 9.69 3.19 34.61
C PRO A 86 9.57 1.98 35.54
N ASN A 87 8.91 2.15 36.68
CA ASN A 87 8.66 1.08 37.64
C ASN A 87 7.55 0.11 37.18
N GLY A 88 6.95 0.39 36.02
CA GLY A 88 5.96 -0.46 35.38
C GLY A 88 4.54 -0.30 35.90
N TYR A 89 3.64 -1.08 35.31
CA TYR A 89 2.21 -1.05 35.54
C TYR A 89 1.75 -2.31 36.29
N ASP A 90 0.86 -2.14 37.24
CA ASP A 90 0.25 -3.25 38.00
C ASP A 90 -0.77 -4.01 37.12
N ALA A 91 -1.46 -3.29 36.25
CA ALA A 91 -2.29 -3.88 35.20
C ALA A 91 -2.41 -2.96 33.98
N VAL A 92 -2.67 -3.55 32.82
CA VAL A 92 -3.10 -2.86 31.61
C VAL A 92 -4.58 -3.12 31.40
N ILE A 93 -5.34 -2.06 31.24
CA ILE A 93 -6.79 -2.10 31.11
C ILE A 93 -7.13 -1.96 29.64
N TYR A 94 -7.57 -3.04 29.02
CA TYR A 94 -8.08 -3.02 27.67
C TYR A 94 -9.54 -2.56 27.69
N VAL A 95 -9.80 -1.36 27.19
CA VAL A 95 -11.12 -0.73 27.19
C VAL A 95 -11.82 -1.04 25.87
N CYS A 96 -13.03 -1.56 25.94
CA CYS A 96 -13.91 -1.83 24.80
C CYS A 96 -15.36 -1.44 25.11
N GLU A 97 -16.17 -1.24 24.09
CA GLU A 97 -17.57 -0.84 24.21
C GLU A 97 -18.49 -2.07 24.26
N LEU A 98 -19.53 -2.00 25.11
CA LEU A 98 -20.55 -3.04 25.22
C LEU A 98 -21.22 -3.33 23.86
N GLY A 99 -21.33 -4.61 23.49
CA GLY A 99 -21.99 -5.03 22.24
C GLY A 99 -21.24 -4.70 20.95
N ARG A 100 -20.10 -4.01 21.01
CA ARG A 100 -19.34 -3.59 19.81
C ARG A 100 -17.98 -4.27 19.64
N PHE A 101 -17.72 -5.32 20.39
CA PHE A 101 -16.47 -6.07 20.24
C PHE A 101 -16.48 -6.90 18.94
N LYS A 102 -15.52 -6.67 18.07
CA LYS A 102 -15.43 -7.27 16.74
C LYS A 102 -14.05 -7.90 16.50
N LYS A 103 -13.85 -8.44 15.30
CA LYS A 103 -12.54 -9.00 14.87
C LYS A 103 -11.41 -7.98 14.92
N GLU A 104 -11.70 -6.72 14.61
CA GLU A 104 -10.73 -5.62 14.68
C GLU A 104 -10.24 -5.38 16.12
N ASP A 105 -11.02 -5.72 17.14
CA ASP A 105 -10.56 -5.69 18.53
C ASP A 105 -9.54 -6.79 18.81
N MET A 106 -9.69 -7.96 18.17
CA MET A 106 -8.69 -9.03 18.25
C MET A 106 -7.38 -8.63 17.56
N GLU A 107 -7.43 -7.82 16.51
CA GLU A 107 -6.23 -7.26 15.87
C GLU A 107 -5.48 -6.33 16.82
N VAL A 108 -6.20 -5.46 17.55
CA VAL A 108 -5.59 -4.62 18.60
C VAL A 108 -4.95 -5.48 19.68
N ILE A 109 -5.63 -6.53 20.14
CA ILE A 109 -5.07 -7.46 21.11
C ILE A 109 -3.82 -8.16 20.56
N GLY A 110 -3.85 -8.55 19.27
CA GLY A 110 -2.70 -9.10 18.56
C GLY A 110 -1.51 -8.13 18.53
N GLN A 111 -1.76 -6.85 18.25
CA GLN A 111 -0.74 -5.80 18.31
C GLN A 111 -0.18 -5.65 19.73
N LEU A 112 -1.04 -5.55 20.74
CA LEU A 112 -0.58 -5.48 22.14
C LEU A 112 0.29 -6.68 22.52
N LYS A 113 -0.07 -7.89 22.10
CA LYS A 113 0.73 -9.09 22.31
C LYS A 113 2.07 -9.04 21.59
N ALA A 114 2.13 -8.49 20.38
CA ALA A 114 3.37 -8.27 19.64
C ALA A 114 4.31 -7.27 20.36
N PHE A 115 3.74 -6.24 20.98
CA PHE A 115 4.50 -5.21 21.69
C PHE A 115 4.92 -5.62 23.10
N PHE A 116 4.07 -6.33 23.83
CA PHE A 116 4.26 -6.66 25.24
C PHE A 116 4.61 -8.14 25.48
N GLY A 117 4.54 -8.97 24.44
CA GLY A 117 4.75 -10.41 24.51
C GLY A 117 3.46 -11.23 24.49
N ASN A 118 3.54 -12.45 23.95
CA ASN A 118 2.36 -13.31 23.73
C ASN A 118 1.53 -13.58 25.00
N ASP A 119 2.19 -13.74 26.15
CA ASP A 119 1.51 -13.99 27.44
C ASP A 119 1.00 -12.74 28.12
N PHE A 120 1.25 -11.56 27.55
CA PHE A 120 0.94 -10.28 28.17
C PHE A 120 -0.53 -10.16 28.55
N PHE A 121 -1.44 -10.50 27.61
CA PHE A 121 -2.87 -10.41 27.84
C PHE A 121 -3.32 -11.33 29.00
N LYS A 122 -2.79 -12.53 29.03
CA LYS A 122 -3.05 -13.50 30.10
C LYS A 122 -2.49 -13.07 31.45
N LYS A 123 -1.33 -12.44 31.48
CA LYS A 123 -0.61 -12.15 32.75
C LYS A 123 -0.95 -10.78 33.33
N HIS A 124 -1.20 -9.77 32.49
CA HIS A 124 -1.24 -8.38 32.91
C HIS A 124 -2.48 -7.59 32.48
N CYS A 125 -3.39 -8.17 31.65
CA CYS A 125 -4.55 -7.45 31.17
C CYS A 125 -5.83 -7.72 31.96
N ILE A 126 -6.67 -6.67 32.03
CA ILE A 126 -8.06 -6.68 32.47
C ILE A 126 -8.87 -6.05 31.35
N ILE A 127 -10.01 -6.63 30.98
CA ILE A 127 -10.96 -6.03 30.03
C ILE A 127 -11.92 -5.13 30.81
N ALA A 128 -12.01 -3.86 30.40
CA ALA A 128 -13.03 -2.93 30.88
C ALA A 128 -14.08 -2.73 29.78
N VAL A 129 -15.30 -3.13 30.04
CA VAL A 129 -16.46 -2.96 29.13
C VAL A 129 -17.19 -1.69 29.53
N THR A 130 -17.20 -0.70 28.65
CA THR A 130 -17.88 0.58 28.85
C THR A 130 -19.33 0.53 28.38
N HIS A 131 -20.09 1.62 28.64
CA HIS A 131 -21.51 1.75 28.31
C HIS A 131 -22.37 0.68 29.05
N ALA A 132 -21.99 0.35 30.27
CA ALA A 132 -22.78 -0.56 31.10
C ALA A 132 -24.16 0.04 31.46
N ASP A 133 -24.31 1.36 31.39
CA ASP A 133 -25.55 2.10 31.51
C ASP A 133 -26.58 1.82 30.40
N MET A 134 -26.10 1.34 29.24
CA MET A 134 -26.96 0.98 28.10
C MET A 134 -27.55 -0.43 28.22
N TYR A 135 -27.15 -1.20 29.22
CA TYR A 135 -27.64 -2.57 29.43
C TYR A 135 -28.94 -2.54 30.24
N ASP A 136 -30.01 -3.05 29.66
CA ASP A 136 -31.31 -3.18 30.31
C ASP A 136 -31.59 -4.66 30.61
N GLU A 137 -31.65 -5.02 31.89
CA GLU A 137 -31.95 -6.38 32.32
C GLU A 137 -33.38 -6.81 31.97
N ASP A 138 -34.32 -5.87 31.88
CA ASP A 138 -35.72 -6.17 31.53
C ASP A 138 -35.85 -6.46 30.02
N GLU A 139 -35.09 -5.79 29.16
CA GLU A 139 -35.03 -6.09 27.74
C GLU A 139 -34.31 -7.42 27.43
N GLU A 140 -33.42 -7.86 28.32
CA GLU A 140 -32.63 -9.10 28.21
C GLU A 140 -33.21 -10.27 29.04
N ASP A 141 -34.53 -10.35 29.14
CA ASP A 141 -35.26 -11.44 29.84
C ASP A 141 -34.79 -11.70 31.28
N GLY A 142 -34.35 -10.66 31.99
CA GLY A 142 -33.84 -10.75 33.38
C GLY A 142 -32.41 -11.33 33.48
N VAL A 143 -31.68 -11.43 32.37
CA VAL A 143 -30.27 -11.81 32.40
C VAL A 143 -29.44 -10.65 32.95
N THR A 144 -28.67 -10.87 33.98
CA THR A 144 -27.82 -9.81 34.53
C THR A 144 -26.67 -9.48 33.57
N LEU A 145 -26.21 -8.21 33.53
CA LEU A 145 -25.05 -7.81 32.76
C LEU A 145 -23.84 -8.74 32.95
N LYS A 146 -23.64 -9.23 34.17
CA LYS A 146 -22.56 -10.19 34.50
C LYS A 146 -22.75 -11.55 33.81
N GLN A 147 -23.98 -12.04 33.70
CA GLN A 147 -24.31 -13.28 32.99
C GLN A 147 -24.17 -13.04 31.49
N TRP A 148 -24.75 -11.96 30.97
CA TRP A 148 -24.64 -11.56 29.58
C TRP A 148 -23.18 -11.51 29.11
N VAL A 149 -22.27 -10.84 29.83
CA VAL A 149 -20.83 -10.82 29.56
C VAL A 149 -20.23 -12.21 29.48
N LYS A 150 -20.67 -13.15 30.31
CA LYS A 150 -20.17 -14.54 30.31
C LYS A 150 -20.68 -15.37 29.14
N GLU A 151 -21.87 -15.08 28.67
CA GLU A 151 -22.57 -15.84 27.61
C GLU A 151 -22.19 -15.35 26.23
N GLN A 152 -21.48 -14.19 26.09
CA GLN A 152 -21.00 -13.71 24.82
C GLN A 152 -20.08 -14.73 24.16
N GLU A 153 -20.28 -14.91 22.84
CA GLU A 153 -19.52 -15.81 21.97
C GLU A 153 -18.54 -15.07 21.06
N GLY A 154 -17.84 -15.80 20.20
CA GLY A 154 -16.96 -15.23 19.16
C GLY A 154 -15.73 -14.53 19.72
N ALA A 155 -15.35 -13.44 19.09
CA ALA A 155 -14.11 -12.70 19.38
C ALA A 155 -14.02 -12.21 20.84
N PHE A 156 -15.14 -11.76 21.41
CA PHE A 156 -15.14 -11.32 22.81
C PHE A 156 -14.90 -12.49 23.79
N ALA A 157 -15.51 -13.65 23.53
CA ALA A 157 -15.29 -14.85 24.36
C ALA A 157 -13.83 -15.32 24.29
N GLU A 158 -13.18 -15.20 23.12
CA GLU A 158 -11.76 -15.49 22.96
C GLU A 158 -10.90 -14.53 23.79
N ALA A 159 -11.13 -13.22 23.67
CA ALA A 159 -10.42 -12.21 24.44
C ALA A 159 -10.61 -12.40 25.95
N ARG A 160 -11.84 -12.69 26.39
CA ARG A 160 -12.17 -12.96 27.78
C ARG A 160 -11.41 -14.17 28.34
N LYS A 161 -11.38 -15.27 27.60
CA LYS A 161 -10.61 -16.47 27.96
C LYS A 161 -9.12 -16.18 28.06
N GLU A 162 -8.59 -15.41 27.09
CA GLU A 162 -7.18 -15.01 27.10
C GLU A 162 -6.80 -14.19 28.33
N CYS A 163 -7.66 -13.29 28.83
CA CYS A 163 -7.40 -12.53 30.05
C CYS A 163 -7.87 -13.25 31.32
N CYS A 164 -8.15 -14.55 31.28
CA CYS A 164 -8.59 -15.35 32.41
C CYS A 164 -9.87 -14.82 33.08
N ASP A 165 -10.87 -14.44 32.31
CA ASP A 165 -12.16 -13.88 32.73
C ASP A 165 -12.08 -12.63 33.63
N ARG A 166 -10.96 -11.88 33.55
CA ARG A 166 -10.84 -10.61 34.28
C ARG A 166 -11.55 -9.50 33.48
N VAL A 167 -12.87 -9.42 33.70
CA VAL A 167 -13.74 -8.44 33.05
C VAL A 167 -14.44 -7.57 34.08
N VAL A 168 -14.34 -6.25 33.90
CA VAL A 168 -15.05 -5.24 34.71
C VAL A 168 -15.93 -4.42 33.79
N THR A 169 -17.16 -4.19 34.17
CA THR A 169 -18.09 -3.30 33.46
C THR A 169 -18.04 -1.91 34.06
N PHE A 170 -18.08 -0.87 33.23
CA PHE A 170 -18.08 0.52 33.66
C PHE A 170 -19.31 1.26 33.11
N ASP A 171 -20.12 1.76 34.04
CA ASP A 171 -21.06 2.85 33.82
C ASP A 171 -20.30 4.15 34.10
N ASN A 172 -19.84 4.79 33.03
CA ASN A 172 -19.02 6.00 33.12
C ASN A 172 -19.87 7.27 33.35
N ILE A 173 -21.19 7.20 33.13
CA ILE A 173 -22.10 8.35 33.27
C ILE A 173 -22.84 8.39 34.61
N THR A 174 -22.83 7.27 35.37
CA THR A 174 -23.52 7.23 36.66
C THR A 174 -23.07 8.34 37.59
N SER A 175 -24.03 8.94 38.32
CA SER A 175 -23.75 9.89 39.39
C SER A 175 -23.62 9.18 40.76
N ASP A 176 -24.00 7.89 40.85
CA ASP A 176 -23.96 7.11 42.09
C ASP A 176 -22.52 6.75 42.45
N GLN A 177 -22.05 7.32 43.55
CA GLN A 177 -20.71 7.07 44.08
C GLN A 177 -20.51 5.60 44.56
N SER A 178 -21.56 4.94 44.98
CA SER A 178 -21.50 3.53 45.41
C SER A 178 -21.22 2.63 44.22
N VAL A 179 -21.88 2.88 43.08
CA VAL A 179 -21.65 2.17 41.83
C VAL A 179 -20.21 2.40 41.34
N LYS A 180 -19.75 3.66 41.33
CA LYS A 180 -18.35 3.99 40.98
C LYS A 180 -17.35 3.27 41.86
N ASP A 181 -17.58 3.27 43.17
CA ASP A 181 -16.69 2.61 44.14
C ASP A 181 -16.65 1.11 43.94
N GLN A 182 -17.78 0.45 43.70
CA GLN A 182 -17.86 -0.98 43.43
C GLN A 182 -17.11 -1.37 42.15
N GLN A 183 -17.23 -0.57 41.08
CA GLN A 183 -16.50 -0.80 39.84
C GLN A 183 -14.98 -0.72 40.05
N ILE A 184 -14.50 0.29 40.79
CA ILE A 184 -13.09 0.44 41.14
C ILE A 184 -12.61 -0.71 42.03
N GLU A 185 -13.40 -1.13 43.04
CA GLU A 185 -13.06 -2.26 43.91
C GLU A 185 -12.90 -3.55 43.13
N LYS A 186 -13.85 -3.84 42.22
CA LYS A 186 -13.78 -5.02 41.37
C LYS A 186 -12.52 -5.00 40.51
N LEU A 187 -12.20 -3.83 39.92
CA LEU A 187 -10.97 -3.64 39.17
C LEU A 187 -9.73 -3.93 40.02
N LEU A 188 -9.65 -3.32 41.20
CA LEU A 188 -8.52 -3.49 42.11
C LEU A 188 -8.36 -4.93 42.62
N GLY A 189 -9.44 -5.66 42.79
CA GLY A 189 -9.40 -7.09 43.14
C GLY A 189 -8.71 -7.93 42.05
N PHE A 190 -8.93 -7.61 40.78
CA PHE A 190 -8.19 -8.25 39.67
C PHE A 190 -6.73 -7.78 39.61
N VAL A 191 -6.47 -6.50 39.86
CA VAL A 191 -5.09 -5.96 39.93
C VAL A 191 -4.30 -6.69 41.01
N ASP A 192 -4.85 -6.82 42.19
CA ASP A 192 -4.19 -7.53 43.31
C ASP A 192 -3.87 -8.99 42.96
N THR A 193 -4.79 -9.66 42.27
CA THR A 193 -4.58 -11.02 41.76
C THR A 193 -3.45 -11.10 40.75
N ILE A 194 -3.39 -10.14 39.80
CA ILE A 194 -2.33 -10.04 38.81
C ILE A 194 -0.99 -9.84 39.50
N VAL A 195 -0.90 -8.83 40.35
CA VAL A 195 0.36 -8.46 41.02
C VAL A 195 0.88 -9.58 41.90
N ALA A 196 -0.01 -10.25 42.66
CA ALA A 196 0.37 -11.37 43.50
C ALA A 196 0.92 -12.56 42.70
N LYS A 197 0.38 -12.81 41.50
CA LYS A 197 0.75 -13.97 40.66
C LYS A 197 1.89 -13.70 39.67
N HIS A 198 1.92 -12.52 39.07
CA HIS A 198 2.79 -12.21 37.93
C HIS A 198 3.71 -11.01 38.17
N GLY A 199 3.52 -10.24 39.25
CA GLY A 199 4.21 -8.98 39.48
C GLY A 199 3.70 -7.87 38.53
N ARG A 200 4.47 -6.81 38.48
CA ARG A 200 4.23 -5.65 37.58
C ARG A 200 4.80 -5.91 36.21
N TYR A 201 4.19 -5.31 35.19
CA TYR A 201 4.81 -5.23 33.87
C TYR A 201 5.79 -4.06 33.86
N ASP A 202 7.09 -4.32 34.02
CA ASP A 202 8.14 -3.33 34.21
C ASP A 202 8.93 -3.05 32.91
N GLN A 203 9.83 -2.07 33.00
CA GLN A 203 10.71 -1.70 31.90
C GLN A 203 11.55 -2.88 31.40
N GLY A 204 12.05 -3.74 32.29
CA GLY A 204 12.83 -4.91 31.92
C GLY A 204 12.04 -5.92 31.07
N MET A 205 10.74 -6.09 31.35
CA MET A 205 9.84 -6.89 30.51
C MET A 205 9.64 -6.23 29.14
N PHE A 206 9.45 -4.91 29.11
CA PHE A 206 9.31 -4.15 27.88
C PHE A 206 10.57 -4.24 27.00
N GLU A 207 11.76 -4.09 27.57
CA GLU A 207 13.02 -4.19 26.84
C GLU A 207 13.26 -5.58 26.23
N ARG A 208 12.93 -6.66 26.97
CA ARG A 208 13.05 -8.02 26.45
C ARG A 208 12.21 -8.28 25.20
N MET A 209 11.15 -7.50 24.98
CA MET A 209 10.29 -7.61 23.82
C MET A 209 10.71 -6.67 22.65
N ARG A 210 11.86 -5.96 22.77
CA ARG A 210 12.29 -5.00 21.76
C ARG A 210 12.44 -5.61 20.37
N GLU A 211 13.16 -6.73 20.26
CA GLU A 211 13.35 -7.41 18.98
C GLU A 211 12.03 -7.89 18.36
N HIS A 212 11.09 -8.38 19.19
CA HIS A 212 9.76 -8.75 18.72
C HIS A 212 8.97 -7.57 18.17
N ARG A 213 9.06 -6.39 18.82
CA ARG A 213 8.41 -5.17 18.34
C ARG A 213 9.00 -4.69 17.04
N GLU A 214 10.34 -4.64 16.96
CA GLU A 214 11.04 -4.23 15.73
C GLU A 214 10.67 -5.13 14.55
N LYS A 215 10.65 -6.44 14.77
CA LYS A 215 10.21 -7.40 13.75
C LYS A 215 8.76 -7.19 13.34
N TYR A 216 7.86 -7.02 14.30
CA TYR A 216 6.44 -6.77 14.03
C TYR A 216 6.22 -5.49 13.22
N ILE A 217 6.92 -4.40 13.58
CA ILE A 217 6.87 -3.13 12.84
C ILE A 217 7.39 -3.33 11.42
N GLN A 218 8.51 -4.07 11.24
CA GLN A 218 9.05 -4.39 9.92
C GLN A 218 8.08 -5.24 9.08
N GLU A 219 7.41 -6.21 9.68
CA GLU A 219 6.40 -7.03 9.00
C GLU A 219 5.16 -6.23 8.58
N LYS A 220 4.78 -5.21 9.37
CA LYS A 220 3.68 -4.29 9.09
C LYS A 220 4.10 -3.10 8.21
N ASP A 221 5.40 -2.86 8.10
CA ASP A 221 5.95 -1.93 7.11
C ASP A 221 5.90 -2.58 5.72
N GLU A 222 4.70 -3.03 5.32
CA GLU A 222 4.50 -3.59 4.00
C GLU A 222 4.84 -2.55 2.95
N PRO A 223 5.79 -2.85 2.08
CA PRO A 223 6.06 -1.97 0.95
C PRO A 223 4.80 -1.94 0.09
N PHE A 224 4.27 -0.77 -0.11
CA PHE A 224 3.17 -0.50 -1.04
C PHE A 224 3.62 0.52 -2.06
N LEU A 225 3.10 0.39 -3.27
CA LEU A 225 3.31 1.45 -4.24
C LEU A 225 2.55 2.70 -3.78
N SER A 226 3.28 3.81 -3.69
CA SER A 226 2.64 5.10 -3.44
C SER A 226 1.64 5.43 -4.55
N ASP A 227 0.58 6.17 -4.22
CA ASP A 227 -0.43 6.62 -5.19
C ASP A 227 0.20 7.35 -6.38
N GLU A 228 1.31 8.05 -6.15
CA GLU A 228 2.08 8.73 -7.18
C GLU A 228 2.75 7.71 -8.11
N SER A 229 3.39 6.67 -7.57
CA SER A 229 4.03 5.60 -8.35
C SER A 229 3.00 4.78 -9.14
N LEU A 230 1.82 4.51 -8.57
CA LEU A 230 0.71 3.84 -9.28
C LEU A 230 0.18 4.67 -10.45
N LYS A 231 -0.02 5.97 -10.24
CA LYS A 231 -0.48 6.89 -11.30
C LYS A 231 0.56 7.00 -12.42
N GLU A 232 1.84 7.11 -12.06
CA GLU A 232 2.94 7.20 -13.04
C GLU A 232 3.05 5.90 -13.85
N LEU A 233 2.94 4.72 -13.22
CA LEU A 233 2.96 3.43 -13.91
C LEU A 233 1.80 3.32 -14.92
N ALA A 234 0.60 3.71 -14.52
CA ALA A 234 -0.59 3.72 -15.37
C ALA A 234 -0.47 4.72 -16.54
N SER A 235 0.04 5.93 -16.27
CA SER A 235 0.28 6.97 -17.27
C SER A 235 1.27 6.50 -18.32
N LEU A 236 2.43 5.99 -17.91
CA LEU A 236 3.45 5.46 -18.81
C LEU A 236 2.91 4.34 -19.70
N LYS A 237 2.11 3.43 -19.12
CA LYS A 237 1.50 2.32 -19.86
C LYS A 237 0.53 2.79 -20.95
N SER A 238 -0.26 3.85 -20.69
CA SER A 238 -1.16 4.46 -21.68
C SER A 238 -0.37 5.21 -22.73
N GLU A 239 0.49 6.13 -22.31
CA GLU A 239 1.28 6.99 -23.18
C GLU A 239 2.10 6.16 -24.19
N VAL A 240 2.85 5.16 -23.71
CA VAL A 240 3.67 4.30 -24.56
C VAL A 240 2.86 3.52 -25.58
N ARG A 241 1.62 3.12 -25.25
CA ARG A 241 0.72 2.44 -26.19
C ARG A 241 0.21 3.35 -27.29
N GLU A 242 -0.02 4.62 -26.97
CA GLU A 242 -0.63 5.62 -27.86
C GLU A 242 0.36 6.32 -28.77
N VAL A 243 1.69 6.13 -28.57
CA VAL A 243 2.71 6.72 -29.43
C VAL A 243 2.52 6.29 -30.88
N ASP A 244 2.33 7.27 -31.75
CA ASP A 244 2.19 7.11 -33.19
C ASP A 244 3.59 7.01 -33.86
N GLU A 245 4.03 5.78 -34.10
CA GLU A 245 5.35 5.47 -34.68
C GLU A 245 5.57 6.02 -36.11
N THR A 246 4.51 6.51 -36.76
CA THR A 246 4.61 7.14 -38.08
C THR A 246 5.20 8.53 -38.02
N LYS A 247 5.08 9.19 -36.85
CA LYS A 247 5.68 10.52 -36.60
C LYS A 247 7.07 10.39 -36.01
N THR A 248 8.01 9.85 -36.77
CA THR A 248 9.32 9.38 -36.32
C THR A 248 10.04 10.30 -35.31
N ASP A 249 10.22 11.59 -35.65
CA ASP A 249 10.95 12.56 -34.80
C ASP A 249 10.22 12.88 -33.48
N SER A 250 8.89 13.00 -33.50
CA SER A 250 8.07 13.23 -32.31
C SER A 250 8.03 11.98 -31.43
N ALA A 251 7.76 10.82 -32.08
CA ALA A 251 7.69 9.54 -31.41
C ALA A 251 8.99 9.17 -30.70
N MET A 252 10.14 9.39 -31.30
CA MET A 252 11.44 9.16 -30.67
C MET A 252 11.60 9.99 -29.39
N LYS A 253 11.32 11.30 -29.46
CA LYS A 253 11.42 12.18 -28.29
C LYS A 253 10.46 11.79 -27.16
N GLU A 254 9.22 11.46 -27.50
CA GLU A 254 8.21 11.02 -26.55
C GLU A 254 8.63 9.71 -25.88
N LEU A 255 9.14 8.74 -26.63
CA LEU A 255 9.61 7.46 -26.11
C LEU A 255 10.88 7.59 -25.26
N GLU A 256 11.83 8.44 -25.65
CA GLU A 256 13.02 8.70 -24.84
C GLU A 256 12.65 9.33 -23.48
N LEU A 257 11.74 10.31 -23.48
CA LEU A 257 11.23 10.91 -22.25
C LEU A 257 10.50 9.89 -21.38
N ALA A 258 9.65 9.06 -21.99
CA ALA A 258 8.94 7.98 -21.29
C ALA A 258 9.93 6.95 -20.71
N LYS A 259 11.02 6.65 -21.42
CA LYS A 259 12.09 5.75 -20.94
C LYS A 259 12.78 6.29 -19.69
N GLU A 260 13.15 7.56 -19.69
CA GLU A 260 13.75 8.20 -18.52
C GLU A 260 12.81 8.17 -17.30
N ARG A 261 11.52 8.44 -17.52
CA ARG A 261 10.50 8.38 -16.47
C ARG A 261 10.34 6.95 -15.92
N ALA A 262 10.29 5.94 -16.80
CA ALA A 262 10.18 4.54 -16.41
C ALA A 262 11.42 4.06 -15.62
N VAL A 263 12.62 4.50 -15.97
CA VAL A 263 13.84 4.19 -15.23
C VAL A 263 13.84 4.85 -13.85
N ARG A 264 13.40 6.11 -13.74
CA ARG A 264 13.22 6.77 -12.44
C ARG A 264 12.17 6.06 -11.58
N LEU A 265 11.06 5.67 -12.20
CA LEU A 265 10.00 4.91 -11.51
C LEU A 265 10.51 3.55 -11.00
N LYS A 266 11.34 2.84 -11.77
CA LYS A 266 11.99 1.61 -11.33
C LYS A 266 12.80 1.81 -10.05
N THR A 267 13.60 2.86 -9.99
CA THR A 267 14.39 3.21 -8.81
C THR A 267 13.48 3.50 -7.61
N LYS A 268 12.39 4.25 -7.84
CA LYS A 268 11.41 4.59 -6.81
C LYS A 268 10.71 3.34 -6.27
N ILE A 269 10.21 2.45 -7.14
CA ILE A 269 9.58 1.17 -6.75
C ILE A 269 10.57 0.30 -5.97
N THR A 270 11.84 0.23 -6.40
CA THR A 270 12.88 -0.53 -5.69
C THR A 270 13.11 0.02 -4.28
N THR A 271 13.09 1.35 -4.13
CA THR A 271 13.22 2.00 -2.82
C THR A 271 11.98 1.75 -1.95
N GLU A 272 10.77 1.83 -2.53
CA GLU A 272 9.51 1.53 -1.86
C GLU A 272 9.42 0.05 -1.45
N ASP A 273 10.02 -0.88 -2.21
CA ASP A 273 10.06 -2.33 -1.89
C ASP A 273 10.95 -2.68 -0.68
N LYS A 274 11.90 -1.81 -0.33
CA LYS A 274 12.82 -2.01 0.83
C LYS A 274 13.51 -3.38 0.85
N ASN A 275 13.78 -3.95 -0.32
CA ASN A 275 14.35 -5.28 -0.52
C ASN A 275 13.48 -6.45 0.01
N THR A 276 12.18 -6.26 0.15
CA THR A 276 11.25 -7.32 0.60
C THR A 276 10.84 -8.26 -0.52
N GLY A 277 10.94 -7.83 -1.77
CA GLY A 277 10.44 -8.54 -2.96
C GLY A 277 8.92 -8.53 -3.11
N LYS A 278 8.18 -7.80 -2.25
CA LYS A 278 6.71 -7.73 -2.29
C LYS A 278 6.18 -6.92 -3.47
N LEU A 279 6.96 -5.93 -3.95
CA LEU A 279 6.63 -5.13 -5.14
C LEU A 279 7.19 -5.70 -6.44
N LYS A 280 7.62 -6.96 -6.45
CA LYS A 280 8.20 -7.64 -7.61
C LYS A 280 7.30 -7.56 -8.85
N ASN A 281 6.01 -7.77 -8.72
CA ASN A 281 5.07 -7.68 -9.83
C ASN A 281 5.05 -6.28 -10.47
N SER A 282 5.11 -5.23 -9.67
CA SER A 282 5.16 -3.84 -10.15
C SER A 282 6.50 -3.51 -10.80
N LEU A 283 7.60 -4.07 -10.30
CA LEU A 283 8.91 -3.97 -10.93
C LEU A 283 8.93 -4.68 -12.29
N GLU A 284 8.39 -5.90 -12.36
CA GLU A 284 8.27 -6.66 -13.61
C GLU A 284 7.37 -5.94 -14.62
N GLU A 285 6.26 -5.35 -14.20
CA GLU A 285 5.39 -4.54 -15.05
C GLU A 285 6.12 -3.31 -15.59
N ASN A 286 6.86 -2.60 -14.76
CA ASN A 286 7.66 -1.45 -15.20
C ASN A 286 8.81 -1.88 -16.15
N ASP A 287 9.45 -3.01 -15.91
CA ASP A 287 10.47 -3.56 -16.80
C ASP A 287 9.91 -3.95 -18.17
N LEU A 288 8.67 -4.45 -18.20
CA LEU A 288 7.96 -4.70 -19.46
C LEU A 288 7.67 -3.41 -20.22
N ILE A 289 7.32 -2.32 -19.55
CA ILE A 289 7.14 -1.01 -20.16
C ILE A 289 8.46 -0.51 -20.76
N ILE A 290 9.59 -0.59 -20.02
CA ILE A 290 10.91 -0.22 -20.49
C ILE A 290 11.29 -1.02 -21.76
N LYS A 291 11.03 -2.33 -21.74
CA LYS A 291 11.29 -3.20 -22.89
C LYS A 291 10.40 -2.85 -24.09
N LEU A 292 9.15 -2.53 -23.87
CA LEU A 292 8.24 -2.09 -24.92
C LEU A 292 8.72 -0.78 -25.57
N ILE A 293 9.14 0.20 -24.75
CA ILE A 293 9.72 1.45 -25.22
C ILE A 293 10.95 1.18 -26.10
N GLN A 294 11.86 0.32 -25.64
CA GLN A 294 13.07 0.00 -26.39
C GLN A 294 12.75 -0.65 -27.73
N ASN A 295 11.81 -1.60 -27.75
CA ASN A 295 11.36 -2.25 -28.99
C ASN A 295 10.77 -1.24 -29.99
N LYS A 296 9.99 -0.26 -29.51
CA LYS A 296 9.43 0.80 -30.37
C LYS A 296 10.51 1.72 -30.91
N LEU A 297 11.49 2.11 -30.10
CA LEU A 297 12.64 2.91 -30.53
C LEU A 297 13.46 2.17 -31.59
N ASP A 298 13.76 0.90 -31.39
CA ASP A 298 14.49 0.07 -32.35
C ASP A 298 13.72 -0.08 -33.68
N SER A 299 12.38 -0.19 -33.60
CA SER A 299 11.50 -0.24 -34.76
C SER A 299 11.58 1.05 -35.57
N ILE A 300 11.44 2.21 -34.93
CA ILE A 300 11.52 3.51 -35.56
C ILE A 300 12.90 3.72 -36.22
N GLN A 301 13.97 3.35 -35.50
CA GLN A 301 15.34 3.48 -36.04
C GLN A 301 15.54 2.65 -37.32
N LYS A 302 15.04 1.39 -37.33
CA LYS A 302 15.08 0.54 -38.53
C LYS A 302 14.30 1.12 -39.67
N ASN A 303 13.13 1.72 -39.41
CA ASN A 303 12.33 2.36 -40.47
C ASN A 303 13.07 3.55 -41.07
N ILE A 304 13.73 4.37 -40.23
CA ILE A 304 14.57 5.50 -40.71
C ILE A 304 15.71 5.00 -41.57
N GLU A 305 16.43 3.95 -41.17
CA GLU A 305 17.52 3.35 -41.96
C GLU A 305 17.03 2.86 -43.32
N LEU A 306 15.87 2.17 -43.32
CA LEU A 306 15.26 1.66 -44.53
C LEU A 306 14.83 2.77 -45.50
N GLU A 307 14.21 3.85 -44.99
CA GLU A 307 13.87 5.03 -45.80
C GLU A 307 15.12 5.70 -46.38
N LEU A 308 16.20 5.75 -45.60
CA LEU A 308 17.48 6.29 -46.09
C LEU A 308 18.05 5.44 -47.20
N GLU A 309 18.03 4.10 -47.06
CA GLU A 309 18.50 3.16 -48.10
C GLU A 309 17.63 3.26 -49.37
N THR A 310 16.31 3.28 -49.22
CA THR A 310 15.41 3.47 -50.39
C THR A 310 15.63 4.78 -51.07
N THR A 311 15.91 5.86 -50.32
CA THR A 311 16.22 7.18 -50.86
C THR A 311 17.55 7.19 -51.61
N LYS A 312 18.59 6.50 -51.09
CA LYS A 312 19.87 6.32 -51.77
C LYS A 312 19.71 5.53 -53.07
N ALA A 313 18.94 4.43 -53.03
CA ALA A 313 18.63 3.61 -54.20
C ALA A 313 17.87 4.42 -55.27
N LYS A 314 16.87 5.23 -54.86
CA LYS A 314 16.14 6.14 -55.76
C LYS A 314 17.08 7.19 -56.42
N LYS A 315 18.05 7.73 -55.66
CA LYS A 315 19.03 8.71 -56.16
C LYS A 315 20.02 8.06 -57.15
N SER A 316 20.52 6.87 -56.85
CA SER A 316 21.38 6.08 -57.71
C SER A 316 20.69 5.76 -59.04
N PHE A 317 19.43 5.31 -58.95
CA PHE A 317 18.60 5.00 -60.09
C PHE A 317 18.33 6.24 -60.99
N LYS A 318 18.12 7.42 -60.40
CA LYS A 318 17.94 8.67 -61.11
C LYS A 318 19.22 9.06 -61.87
N LYS A 319 20.39 8.85 -61.26
CA LYS A 319 21.70 9.11 -61.87
C LYS A 319 21.94 8.20 -63.08
N GLU A 320 21.67 6.89 -62.94
CA GLU A 320 21.76 5.92 -64.05
C GLU A 320 20.81 6.27 -65.21
N LYS A 321 19.61 6.77 -64.87
CA LYS A 321 18.64 7.26 -65.89
C LYS A 321 19.15 8.48 -66.65
N ASP A 322 19.79 9.45 -66.00
CA ASP A 322 20.32 10.67 -66.62
C ASP A 322 21.54 10.36 -67.51
N GLU A 323 22.28 9.31 -67.18
CA GLU A 323 23.41 8.82 -67.98
C GLU A 323 22.94 7.97 -69.17
N SER A 324 21.79 7.38 -69.14
CA SER A 324 21.28 6.45 -70.16
C SER A 324 20.19 7.06 -71.09
N LYS A 325 20.04 8.42 -71.19
CA LYS A 325 19.02 9.17 -71.96
C LYS A 325 18.90 8.82 -73.45
N LYS A 326 19.76 7.94 -74.02
CA LYS A 326 19.71 7.50 -75.40
C LYS A 326 18.96 6.17 -75.69
N LYS A 327 18.49 5.42 -74.67
CA LYS A 327 17.80 4.09 -74.87
C LYS A 327 16.60 3.86 -74.03
N THR A 328 15.69 4.78 -73.89
CA THR A 328 14.85 4.81 -72.68
C THR A 328 13.35 4.70 -72.86
N SER A 329 12.79 4.24 -73.88
CA SER A 329 11.35 3.96 -73.91
C SER A 329 10.96 2.86 -72.92
N GLU A 330 11.70 1.74 -72.91
CA GLU A 330 11.39 0.57 -71.99
C GLU A 330 11.74 0.84 -70.55
N LEU A 331 12.70 1.70 -70.21
CA LEU A 331 13.05 2.07 -68.85
C LEU A 331 12.04 3.02 -68.23
N VAL A 332 11.44 3.90 -69.04
CA VAL A 332 10.38 4.80 -68.59
C VAL A 332 9.11 4.03 -68.25
N ASP A 333 8.75 3.07 -69.11
CA ASP A 333 7.55 2.23 -68.81
C ASP A 333 7.74 1.38 -67.56
N LYS A 334 8.92 0.87 -67.35
CA LYS A 334 9.24 0.08 -66.15
C LYS A 334 9.38 0.92 -64.90
N LEU A 335 9.79 2.18 -64.99
CA LEU A 335 9.76 3.18 -63.94
C LEU A 335 8.33 3.55 -63.54
N GLN A 336 7.43 3.56 -64.52
CA GLN A 336 6.02 3.82 -64.29
C GLN A 336 5.36 2.63 -63.51
N GLU A 337 5.71 1.42 -63.91
CA GLU A 337 5.28 0.20 -63.19
C GLU A 337 5.80 0.16 -61.74
N LEU A 338 7.02 0.62 -61.49
CA LEU A 338 7.59 0.76 -60.16
C LEU A 338 6.89 1.80 -59.31
N ARG A 339 6.46 2.90 -59.88
CA ARG A 339 5.68 3.94 -59.23
C ARG A 339 4.24 3.47 -58.87
N GLU A 340 3.66 2.65 -59.74
CA GLU A 340 2.34 2.06 -59.45
C GLU A 340 2.43 1.05 -58.32
N LYS A 341 3.42 0.19 -58.28
CA LYS A 341 3.69 -0.73 -57.16
C LYS A 341 4.03 0.01 -55.87
N GLU A 342 4.74 1.13 -55.92
CA GLU A 342 5.02 1.98 -54.77
C GLU A 342 3.74 2.62 -54.20
N LYS A 343 2.82 3.03 -55.07
CA LYS A 343 1.50 3.53 -54.65
C LYS A 343 0.63 2.44 -54.03
N GLU A 344 0.64 1.26 -54.61
CA GLU A 344 -0.07 0.09 -54.06
C GLU A 344 0.49 -0.28 -52.65
N LEU A 345 1.81 -0.27 -52.53
CA LEU A 345 2.49 -0.53 -51.25
C LEU A 345 2.23 0.56 -50.20
N ASN A 346 2.21 1.84 -50.59
CA ASN A 346 1.85 2.93 -49.68
C ASN A 346 0.39 2.86 -49.25
N LEU A 347 -0.52 2.38 -50.11
CA LEU A 347 -1.92 2.10 -49.76
C LEU A 347 -2.07 0.92 -48.81
N ASP A 348 -1.20 -0.07 -48.87
CA ASP A 348 -1.15 -1.19 -47.95
C ASP A 348 -0.54 -0.82 -46.59
N ILE A 349 0.43 0.13 -46.57
CA ILE A 349 0.97 0.74 -45.34
C ILE A 349 -0.16 1.42 -44.55
N ASP A 350 -0.98 2.22 -45.21
CA ASP A 350 -2.12 2.93 -44.60
C ASP A 350 -3.22 1.96 -44.08
N ARG A 351 -3.35 0.77 -44.67
CA ARG A 351 -4.33 -0.24 -44.26
C ARG A 351 -3.90 -1.10 -43.06
N THR A 352 -2.59 -1.29 -42.86
CA THR A 352 -2.05 -2.19 -41.79
C THR A 352 -1.74 -1.47 -40.49
N HIS A 353 -2.02 -0.17 -40.42
CA HIS A 353 -1.70 0.68 -39.24
C HIS A 353 -2.38 0.30 -37.93
N LYS A 354 -3.14 -0.78 -37.88
CA LYS A 354 -3.84 -1.25 -36.67
C LYS A 354 -3.10 -2.33 -35.89
N ASN A 355 -1.99 -2.86 -36.36
CA ASN A 355 -1.36 -4.00 -35.72
C ASN A 355 0.14 -3.79 -35.43
N SER A 356 0.65 -4.55 -34.52
CA SER A 356 1.90 -4.57 -33.79
C SER A 356 3.17 -4.07 -34.54
N VAL A 357 4.14 -3.57 -33.77
CA VAL A 357 5.52 -3.20 -34.19
C VAL A 357 6.17 -4.24 -35.10
N LYS A 358 5.87 -5.52 -34.93
CA LYS A 358 6.37 -6.62 -35.72
C LYS A 358 5.83 -6.59 -37.16
N ASP A 359 4.57 -6.23 -37.34
CA ASP A 359 3.92 -6.18 -38.64
C ASP A 359 4.43 -4.97 -39.44
N ASN A 360 4.73 -3.86 -38.77
CA ASN A 360 5.34 -2.66 -39.42
C ASN A 360 6.78 -2.92 -39.91
N ILE A 361 7.59 -3.67 -39.12
CA ILE A 361 8.94 -4.06 -39.52
C ILE A 361 8.90 -5.04 -40.69
N LEU A 362 8.03 -6.03 -40.66
CA LEU A 362 7.87 -7.02 -41.70
C LEU A 362 7.41 -6.35 -43.00
N PHE A 363 6.47 -5.42 -42.91
CA PHE A 363 5.96 -4.66 -44.03
C PHE A 363 7.03 -3.72 -44.65
N ALA A 364 7.82 -3.02 -43.83
CA ALA A 364 8.92 -2.17 -44.33
C ALA A 364 10.00 -2.99 -45.02
N LEU A 365 10.31 -4.20 -44.55
CA LEU A 365 11.21 -5.15 -45.21
C LEU A 365 10.65 -5.65 -46.54
N GLN A 366 9.33 -5.89 -46.63
CA GLN A 366 8.65 -6.26 -47.87
C GLN A 366 8.70 -5.15 -48.91
N VAL A 367 8.47 -3.88 -48.50
CA VAL A 367 8.61 -2.68 -49.37
C VAL A 367 10.03 -2.58 -49.89
N ALA A 368 11.05 -2.70 -49.03
CA ALA A 368 12.46 -2.64 -49.47
C ALA A 368 12.82 -3.77 -50.44
N ALA A 369 12.35 -4.98 -50.20
CA ALA A 369 12.57 -6.13 -51.07
C ALA A 369 11.99 -5.89 -52.47
N VAL A 370 10.76 -5.41 -52.57
CA VAL A 370 10.10 -5.10 -53.86
C VAL A 370 10.80 -3.98 -54.58
N VAL A 371 11.24 -2.90 -53.89
CA VAL A 371 12.00 -1.80 -54.51
C VAL A 371 13.36 -2.28 -55.01
N LEU A 372 14.07 -3.14 -54.26
CA LEU A 372 15.35 -3.73 -54.67
C LEU A 372 15.18 -4.73 -55.82
N GLU A 373 14.16 -5.57 -55.85
CA GLU A 373 13.86 -6.49 -56.92
C GLU A 373 13.52 -5.77 -58.23
N THR A 374 12.72 -4.72 -58.12
CA THR A 374 12.35 -3.89 -59.28
C THR A 374 13.53 -3.09 -59.78
N ALA A 375 14.38 -2.52 -58.91
CA ALA A 375 15.63 -1.84 -59.31
C ALA A 375 16.62 -2.84 -59.95
N SER A 376 16.76 -4.06 -59.40
CA SER A 376 17.60 -5.12 -59.95
C SER A 376 17.10 -5.59 -61.33
N SER A 377 15.80 -5.72 -61.50
CA SER A 377 15.16 -6.09 -62.76
C SER A 377 15.39 -5.03 -63.86
N VAL A 378 15.35 -3.74 -63.49
CA VAL A 378 15.65 -2.62 -64.38
C VAL A 378 17.15 -2.60 -64.75
N THR A 379 18.04 -2.83 -63.80
CA THR A 379 19.49 -2.91 -64.01
C THR A 379 19.87 -4.09 -64.92
N SER A 380 19.19 -5.25 -64.78
CA SER A 380 19.41 -6.41 -65.63
C SER A 380 18.95 -6.21 -67.08
N LEU A 381 17.86 -5.46 -67.30
CA LEU A 381 17.38 -5.07 -68.64
C LEU A 381 18.30 -4.06 -69.32
N VAL A 382 18.86 -3.14 -68.54
CA VAL A 382 19.89 -2.18 -69.07
C VAL A 382 21.16 -2.93 -69.44
N LYS A 383 21.62 -3.90 -68.65
CA LYS A 383 22.79 -4.74 -68.96
C LYS A 383 22.56 -5.75 -70.10
N GLY A 384 21.31 -6.27 -70.21
CA GLY A 384 20.93 -7.17 -71.33
C GLY A 384 20.81 -6.50 -72.67
N GLY A 385 20.41 -5.21 -72.65
CA GLY A 385 20.35 -4.40 -73.92
C GLY A 385 21.71 -4.00 -74.50
N VAL A 386 22.79 -4.15 -73.77
CA VAL A 386 24.14 -3.85 -74.18
C VAL A 386 24.84 -5.05 -74.87
N LYS A 387 24.25 -6.23 -74.90
CA LYS A 387 24.81 -7.44 -75.49
C LYS A 387 24.28 -7.83 -76.84
N THR A 388 23.46 -7.01 -77.52
CA THR A 388 22.98 -7.26 -78.85
C THR A 388 23.08 -6.00 -79.71
N SER A 389 24.29 -5.63 -80.05
CA SER A 389 24.63 -4.89 -81.25
C SER A 389 26.14 -4.92 -81.49
#